data_3ea921e184d9fadaf79bea01458eb30e
#
_entry.id   3ea921e184d9fadaf79bea01458eb30e
#
_cell.length_a   1.000
_cell.length_b   1.000
_cell.length_c   1.000
_cell.angle_alpha   90.00
_cell.angle_beta   90.00
_cell.angle_gamma   90.00
#
_symmetry.space_group_name_H-M   'P 1'
#
loop_
_entity.id
_entity.type
_entity.pdbx_description
1 polymer ?
#
loop_
_entity_poly.entity_id
_entity_poly.type
_entity_poly.pdbx_seq_one_letter_code
_entity_poly.pdbx_strand_id
1 'polypeptide(L)'
;VLDAAIEYLPAPNEVKAIKGSLPSDEEVEVSRSSSDKEPFSALAFKIATDPFVGTLTFIRVYSGVLSVGDGVMNATKDKKERVGRMVQMHSNDRNEIKEIRAGDIAACIGLKDVTTGDTLCDLKDQVVLERMDFPEPVISVAVEPKTKVDQEKMGVALGKLAQEDPSFRVHTDEESAQTIISGMGELHLDVLVDRMRREFDVEANIGKPQVSYRETIRESVDIEGKFVRQSGGKGQYGHVWLKLEPLGLDDEYEFVDKIVGGVVPKEYIPAVDKGIQEQMKNGVIAGYPLLALRATLYDGSFHDVDSSEMAFKIAGSMAL
;
A
#
# COMPACT_ATOMS: atom_id res chain seq x y z
N VAL A 1 13.95 33.68 -29.50
CA VAL A 1 13.46 32.42 -28.88
C VAL A 1 11.98 32.27 -29.11
N LEU A 2 11.12 33.26 -28.78
CA LEU A 2 9.65 33.14 -28.94
C LEU A 2 9.25 33.00 -30.41
N ASP A 3 9.88 33.76 -31.31
CA ASP A 3 9.61 33.65 -32.77
C ASP A 3 9.95 32.25 -33.30
N ALA A 4 11.07 31.69 -32.85
CA ALA A 4 11.45 30.32 -33.22
C ALA A 4 10.52 29.28 -32.65
N ALA A 5 9.96 29.50 -31.43
CA ALA A 5 8.96 28.60 -30.87
C ALA A 5 7.66 28.61 -31.68
N ILE A 6 7.23 29.79 -32.15
CA ILE A 6 6.02 29.94 -33.00
C ILE A 6 6.24 29.32 -34.38
N GLU A 7 7.45 29.47 -34.93
CA GLU A 7 7.76 29.02 -36.30
C GLU A 7 8.02 27.53 -36.41
N TYR A 8 8.66 26.92 -35.39
CA TYR A 8 9.15 25.54 -35.48
C TYR A 8 8.39 24.52 -34.61
N LEU A 9 7.60 24.94 -33.61
CA LEU A 9 6.78 24.00 -32.82
C LEU A 9 5.39 23.86 -33.44
N PRO A 10 4.89 22.62 -33.58
CA PRO A 10 3.56 22.40 -34.15
C PRO A 10 2.46 22.92 -33.22
N ALA A 11 1.43 23.54 -33.82
CA ALA A 11 0.21 23.88 -33.10
C ALA A 11 -0.61 22.61 -32.80
N PRO A 12 -1.49 22.64 -31.76
CA PRO A 12 -2.29 21.45 -31.39
C PRO A 12 -3.12 20.85 -32.52
N ASN A 13 -3.57 21.65 -33.47
CA ASN A 13 -4.31 21.22 -34.66
C ASN A 13 -3.44 20.69 -35.80
N GLU A 14 -2.14 20.82 -35.73
CA GLU A 14 -1.18 20.30 -36.70
C GLU A 14 -0.63 18.92 -36.31
N VAL A 15 -0.83 18.50 -35.06
CA VAL A 15 -0.44 17.16 -34.60
C VAL A 15 -1.51 16.12 -34.91
N LYS A 16 -1.08 14.86 -35.00
CA LYS A 16 -2.00 13.74 -35.19
C LYS A 16 -2.99 13.63 -34.02
N ALA A 17 -4.18 13.10 -34.31
CA ALA A 17 -5.16 12.76 -33.28
C ALA A 17 -4.51 11.87 -32.22
N ILE A 18 -4.81 12.16 -30.93
CA ILE A 18 -4.33 11.33 -29.84
C ILE A 18 -5.10 10.02 -29.83
N LYS A 19 -4.37 8.93 -29.53
CA LYS A 19 -4.93 7.60 -29.39
C LYS A 19 -5.19 7.28 -27.94
N GLY A 20 -6.19 6.46 -27.69
CA GLY A 20 -6.56 5.91 -26.42
C GLY A 20 -7.35 4.63 -26.60
N SER A 21 -7.84 4.05 -25.52
CA SER A 21 -8.67 2.85 -25.53
C SER A 21 -10.01 3.09 -24.85
N LEU A 22 -10.96 2.20 -25.03
CA LEU A 22 -12.20 2.21 -24.26
C LEU A 22 -11.92 1.72 -22.84
N PRO A 23 -12.54 2.30 -21.81
CA PRO A 23 -12.41 1.82 -20.41
C PRO A 23 -12.88 0.36 -20.25
N SER A 24 -13.85 -0.08 -21.06
CA SER A 24 -14.42 -1.44 -21.04
C SER A 24 -13.61 -2.46 -21.82
N ASP A 25 -12.75 -2.04 -22.75
CA ASP A 25 -11.99 -2.91 -23.64
C ASP A 25 -10.72 -2.19 -24.11
N GLU A 26 -9.59 -2.55 -23.55
CA GLU A 26 -8.29 -1.93 -23.84
C GLU A 26 -7.79 -2.24 -25.28
N GLU A 27 -8.33 -3.26 -25.95
CA GLU A 27 -7.95 -3.61 -27.33
C GLU A 27 -8.64 -2.70 -28.36
N VAL A 28 -9.73 -2.02 -27.97
CA VAL A 28 -10.45 -1.11 -28.87
C VAL A 28 -9.81 0.27 -28.86
N GLU A 29 -9.07 0.58 -29.93
CA GLU A 29 -8.44 1.88 -30.12
C GLU A 29 -9.49 2.96 -30.46
N VAL A 30 -9.45 4.07 -29.72
CA VAL A 30 -10.24 5.27 -29.94
C VAL A 30 -9.30 6.43 -30.20
N SER A 31 -9.62 7.29 -31.17
CA SER A 31 -8.82 8.49 -31.44
C SER A 31 -9.64 9.77 -31.18
N ARG A 32 -8.95 10.82 -30.75
CA ARG A 32 -9.51 12.16 -30.54
C ARG A 32 -8.69 13.20 -31.28
N SER A 33 -9.35 13.97 -32.14
CA SER A 33 -8.72 15.10 -32.84
C SER A 33 -8.64 16.30 -31.92
N SER A 34 -7.63 17.15 -32.09
CA SER A 34 -7.55 18.42 -31.37
C SER A 34 -8.56 19.41 -31.93
N SER A 35 -9.81 19.29 -31.46
CA SER A 35 -10.95 20.12 -31.89
C SER A 35 -11.92 20.33 -30.75
N ASP A 36 -12.43 21.55 -30.64
CA ASP A 36 -13.48 21.92 -29.67
C ASP A 36 -14.82 21.21 -29.90
N LYS A 37 -15.03 20.62 -31.09
CA LYS A 37 -16.26 19.91 -31.46
C LYS A 37 -16.26 18.44 -31.06
N GLU A 38 -15.10 17.91 -30.75
CA GLU A 38 -14.95 16.55 -30.27
C GLU A 38 -15.40 16.39 -28.82
N PRO A 39 -15.76 15.19 -28.35
CA PRO A 39 -15.97 14.93 -26.93
C PRO A 39 -14.75 15.30 -26.10
N PHE A 40 -15.00 15.83 -24.90
CA PHE A 40 -13.91 16.25 -24.02
C PHE A 40 -12.99 15.10 -23.64
N SER A 41 -11.67 15.32 -23.75
CA SER A 41 -10.65 14.45 -23.20
C SER A 41 -9.42 15.27 -22.76
N ALA A 42 -8.90 14.91 -21.59
CA ALA A 42 -7.73 15.56 -21.01
C ALA A 42 -6.93 14.57 -20.17
N LEU A 43 -5.63 14.84 -20.04
CA LEU A 43 -4.73 14.10 -19.17
C LEU A 43 -4.35 14.96 -17.97
N ALA A 44 -4.52 14.41 -16.76
CA ALA A 44 -3.99 15.00 -15.54
C ALA A 44 -2.51 14.64 -15.44
N PHE A 45 -1.64 15.53 -15.87
CA PHE A 45 -0.21 15.23 -16.01
C PHE A 45 0.64 15.65 -14.82
N LYS A 46 0.11 16.46 -13.92
CA LYS A 46 0.79 16.91 -12.70
C LYS A 46 -0.21 17.28 -11.62
N ILE A 47 0.13 16.92 -10.39
CA ILE A 47 -0.56 17.40 -9.19
C ILE A 47 0.43 18.25 -8.37
N ALA A 48 -0.05 19.34 -7.81
CA ALA A 48 0.73 20.18 -6.90
C ALA A 48 -0.14 20.59 -5.72
N THR A 49 0.44 20.66 -4.55
CA THR A 49 -0.21 21.18 -3.34
C THR A 49 0.08 22.67 -3.21
N ASP A 50 -0.99 23.45 -3.12
CA ASP A 50 -0.90 24.90 -2.89
C ASP A 50 -1.42 25.20 -1.46
N PRO A 51 -0.68 26.01 -0.68
CA PRO A 51 -1.05 26.31 0.70
C PRO A 51 -2.36 27.08 0.85
N PHE A 52 -2.83 27.75 -0.21
CA PHE A 52 -4.02 28.64 -0.15
C PHE A 52 -5.27 28.00 -0.77
N VAL A 53 -5.11 27.24 -1.85
CA VAL A 53 -6.25 26.69 -2.61
C VAL A 53 -6.33 25.17 -2.52
N GLY A 54 -5.35 24.53 -1.90
CA GLY A 54 -5.29 23.08 -1.76
C GLY A 54 -4.68 22.40 -2.99
N THR A 55 -5.25 21.29 -3.43
CA THR A 55 -4.73 20.52 -4.56
C THR A 55 -5.04 21.19 -5.89
N LEU A 56 -3.99 21.42 -6.67
CA LEU A 56 -4.04 21.86 -8.07
C LEU A 56 -3.78 20.66 -8.97
N THR A 57 -4.76 20.28 -9.78
CA THR A 57 -4.62 19.24 -10.79
C THR A 57 -4.39 19.89 -12.16
N PHE A 58 -3.17 19.81 -12.66
CA PHE A 58 -2.82 20.32 -13.99
C PHE A 58 -3.28 19.34 -15.05
N ILE A 59 -4.11 19.83 -15.96
CA ILE A 59 -4.64 19.05 -17.07
C ILE A 59 -4.19 19.65 -18.41
N ARG A 60 -3.91 18.77 -19.37
CA ARG A 60 -3.80 19.11 -20.78
C ARG A 60 -5.03 18.61 -21.51
N VAL A 61 -5.75 19.51 -22.14
CA VAL A 61 -6.93 19.17 -22.94
C VAL A 61 -6.48 18.75 -24.34
N TYR A 62 -6.90 17.56 -24.75
CA TYR A 62 -6.58 17.03 -26.09
C TYR A 62 -7.75 17.22 -27.05
N SER A 63 -8.99 17.19 -26.57
CA SER A 63 -10.18 17.40 -27.38
C SER A 63 -11.31 18.01 -26.57
N GLY A 64 -12.23 18.66 -27.25
CA GLY A 64 -13.43 19.26 -26.64
C GLY A 64 -13.16 20.52 -25.86
N VAL A 65 -14.17 20.93 -25.09
CA VAL A 65 -14.17 22.10 -24.20
C VAL A 65 -14.62 21.67 -22.82
N LEU A 66 -13.99 22.20 -21.79
CA LEU A 66 -14.35 22.00 -20.39
C LEU A 66 -14.68 23.34 -19.76
N SER A 67 -15.82 23.41 -19.10
CA SER A 67 -16.27 24.61 -18.38
C SER A 67 -16.32 24.40 -16.87
N VAL A 68 -16.21 25.50 -16.14
CA VAL A 68 -16.40 25.48 -14.69
C VAL A 68 -17.79 24.97 -14.34
N GLY A 69 -17.88 24.00 -13.45
CA GLY A 69 -19.15 23.38 -13.04
C GLY A 69 -19.48 22.10 -13.76
N ASP A 70 -18.76 21.76 -14.85
CA ASP A 70 -19.00 20.54 -15.61
C ASP A 70 -18.67 19.29 -14.80
N GLY A 71 -19.41 18.21 -15.08
CA GLY A 71 -19.11 16.87 -14.62
C GLY A 71 -18.25 16.14 -15.65
N VAL A 72 -17.18 15.54 -15.20
CA VAL A 72 -16.28 14.73 -16.02
C VAL A 72 -16.14 13.31 -15.45
N MET A 73 -15.75 12.37 -16.29
CA MET A 73 -15.40 11.02 -15.86
C MET A 73 -13.88 10.91 -15.73
N ASN A 74 -13.40 10.45 -14.57
CA ASN A 74 -12.06 9.89 -14.44
C ASN A 74 -12.13 8.47 -14.98
N ALA A 75 -11.78 8.29 -16.25
CA ALA A 75 -11.89 6.99 -16.95
C ALA A 75 -10.89 5.95 -16.42
N THR A 76 -9.78 6.38 -15.83
CA THR A 76 -8.77 5.49 -15.25
C THR A 76 -9.27 4.80 -13.98
N LYS A 77 -10.12 5.50 -13.19
CA LYS A 77 -10.63 5.03 -11.90
C LYS A 77 -12.13 4.75 -11.88
N ASP A 78 -12.81 4.96 -13.01
CA ASP A 78 -14.28 4.85 -13.14
C ASP A 78 -15.02 5.69 -12.09
N LYS A 79 -14.59 6.96 -11.91
CA LYS A 79 -15.18 7.88 -10.94
C LYS A 79 -15.63 9.17 -11.59
N LYS A 80 -16.82 9.64 -11.19
CA LYS A 80 -17.33 10.95 -11.63
C LYS A 80 -16.74 12.06 -10.77
N GLU A 81 -16.21 13.07 -11.43
CA GLU A 81 -15.64 14.26 -10.83
C GLU A 81 -16.40 15.52 -11.26
N ARG A 82 -16.34 16.57 -10.47
CA ARG A 82 -16.90 17.87 -10.82
C ARG A 82 -15.85 18.94 -10.76
N VAL A 83 -15.70 19.69 -11.83
CA VAL A 83 -14.75 20.79 -11.92
C VAL A 83 -15.29 21.99 -11.13
N GLY A 84 -14.64 22.30 -10.01
CA GLY A 84 -15.05 23.42 -9.14
C GLY A 84 -14.61 24.76 -9.70
N ARG A 85 -13.32 24.99 -9.77
CA ARG A 85 -12.68 26.19 -10.32
C ARG A 85 -11.55 25.78 -11.26
N MET A 86 -11.25 26.63 -12.23
CA MET A 86 -10.10 26.47 -13.11
C MET A 86 -9.27 27.73 -13.10
N VAL A 87 -7.96 27.56 -13.11
CA VAL A 87 -7.01 28.67 -13.17
C VAL A 87 -5.95 28.41 -14.23
N GLN A 88 -5.58 29.48 -14.94
CA GLN A 88 -4.40 29.50 -15.77
C GLN A 88 -3.25 30.04 -14.92
N MET A 89 -2.19 29.25 -14.79
CA MET A 89 -1.03 29.61 -14.00
C MET A 89 -0.04 30.42 -14.82
N HIS A 90 0.39 31.54 -14.26
CA HIS A 90 1.49 32.33 -14.79
C HIS A 90 2.48 32.57 -13.66
N SER A 91 3.55 31.79 -13.60
CA SER A 91 4.42 31.69 -12.42
C SER A 91 3.60 31.34 -11.17
N ASN A 92 3.58 32.20 -10.15
CA ASN A 92 2.76 32.04 -8.94
C ASN A 92 1.39 32.72 -9.04
N ASP A 93 1.11 33.45 -10.12
CA ASP A 93 -0.17 34.11 -10.31
C ASP A 93 -1.22 33.14 -10.85
N ARG A 94 -2.42 33.21 -10.29
CA ARG A 94 -3.56 32.35 -10.62
C ARG A 94 -4.63 33.21 -11.28
N ASN A 95 -4.75 33.08 -12.59
CA ASN A 95 -5.80 33.76 -13.33
C ASN A 95 -7.01 32.85 -13.48
N GLU A 96 -8.14 33.19 -12.86
CA GLU A 96 -9.37 32.39 -12.99
C GLU A 96 -9.90 32.43 -14.44
N ILE A 97 -10.21 31.24 -14.95
CA ILE A 97 -10.79 31.05 -16.27
C ILE A 97 -12.11 30.31 -16.16
N LYS A 98 -13.03 30.57 -17.09
CA LYS A 98 -14.35 29.94 -17.10
C LYS A 98 -14.39 28.67 -17.94
N GLU A 99 -13.59 28.60 -18.97
CA GLU A 99 -13.49 27.47 -19.91
C GLU A 99 -12.06 27.26 -20.37
N ILE A 100 -11.79 26.04 -20.81
CA ILE A 100 -10.52 25.64 -21.43
C ILE A 100 -10.82 24.76 -22.64
N ARG A 101 -10.01 24.86 -23.70
CA ARG A 101 -10.22 24.27 -25.01
C ARG A 101 -9.14 23.28 -25.41
N ALA A 102 -9.40 22.56 -26.49
CA ALA A 102 -8.43 21.62 -27.06
C ALA A 102 -7.05 22.27 -27.30
N GLY A 103 -6.00 21.67 -26.76
CA GLY A 103 -4.62 22.14 -26.84
C GLY A 103 -4.14 22.97 -25.65
N ASP A 104 -5.06 23.46 -24.79
CA ASP A 104 -4.73 24.28 -23.64
C ASP A 104 -4.28 23.46 -22.43
N ILE A 105 -3.64 24.16 -21.49
CA ILE A 105 -3.25 23.66 -20.17
C ILE A 105 -3.85 24.58 -19.10
N ALA A 106 -4.52 23.99 -18.11
CA ALA A 106 -5.00 24.68 -16.93
C ALA A 106 -4.84 23.83 -15.67
N ALA A 107 -5.00 24.46 -14.51
CA ALA A 107 -5.08 23.79 -13.24
C ALA A 107 -6.54 23.79 -12.75
N CYS A 108 -7.06 22.60 -12.48
CA CYS A 108 -8.37 22.39 -11.87
C CYS A 108 -8.23 22.35 -10.35
N ILE A 109 -9.17 23.00 -9.65
CA ILE A 109 -9.25 23.01 -8.19
C ILE A 109 -10.53 22.28 -7.77
N GLY A 110 -10.41 21.38 -6.79
CA GLY A 110 -11.55 20.68 -6.21
C GLY A 110 -11.83 19.30 -6.77
N LEU A 111 -10.98 18.77 -7.65
CA LEU A 111 -10.99 17.35 -8.01
C LEU A 111 -10.46 16.54 -6.82
N LYS A 112 -11.18 15.45 -6.45
CA LYS A 112 -10.92 14.73 -5.21
C LYS A 112 -10.09 13.47 -5.39
N ASP A 113 -10.44 12.70 -6.41
CA ASP A 113 -9.90 11.36 -6.64
C ASP A 113 -8.98 11.27 -7.88
N VAL A 114 -8.42 12.40 -8.31
CA VAL A 114 -7.53 12.45 -9.47
C VAL A 114 -6.07 12.36 -9.04
N THR A 115 -5.31 11.53 -9.73
CA THR A 115 -3.85 11.38 -9.57
C THR A 115 -3.14 11.66 -10.89
N THR A 116 -1.83 11.88 -10.83
CA THR A 116 -1.00 12.06 -12.02
C THR A 116 -1.09 10.84 -12.94
N GLY A 117 -1.39 11.06 -14.23
CA GLY A 117 -1.61 10.01 -15.22
C GLY A 117 -3.08 9.65 -15.46
N ASP A 118 -4.01 10.17 -14.65
CA ASP A 118 -5.44 9.90 -14.85
C ASP A 118 -5.99 10.63 -16.09
N THR A 119 -6.89 9.96 -16.81
CA THR A 119 -7.63 10.55 -17.91
C THR A 119 -8.97 11.08 -17.44
N LEU A 120 -9.23 12.35 -17.74
CA LEU A 120 -10.54 12.99 -17.56
C LEU A 120 -11.24 13.12 -18.93
N CYS A 121 -12.46 12.65 -19.04
CA CYS A 121 -13.19 12.66 -20.30
C CYS A 121 -14.68 12.95 -20.11
N ASP A 122 -15.39 13.02 -21.25
CA ASP A 122 -16.84 13.17 -21.26
C ASP A 122 -17.53 11.97 -20.58
N LEU A 123 -18.68 12.23 -19.95
CA LEU A 123 -19.44 11.21 -19.20
C LEU A 123 -20.03 10.11 -20.10
N LYS A 124 -20.29 10.39 -21.37
CA LYS A 124 -20.93 9.46 -22.31
C LYS A 124 -19.92 8.85 -23.28
N ASP A 125 -19.03 9.67 -23.81
CA ASP A 125 -18.01 9.28 -24.79
C ASP A 125 -16.66 9.11 -24.09
N GLN A 126 -16.55 8.03 -23.33
CA GLN A 126 -15.38 7.78 -22.51
C GLN A 126 -14.19 7.30 -23.35
N VAL A 127 -13.00 7.70 -22.92
CA VAL A 127 -11.71 7.27 -23.48
C VAL A 127 -10.68 7.24 -22.36
N VAL A 128 -9.79 6.26 -22.37
CA VAL A 128 -8.57 6.25 -21.55
C VAL A 128 -7.42 6.57 -22.49
N LEU A 129 -6.76 7.71 -22.25
CA LEU A 129 -5.56 8.10 -23.00
C LEU A 129 -4.39 7.23 -22.58
N GLU A 130 -3.31 7.27 -23.35
CA GLU A 130 -2.08 6.54 -23.04
C GLU A 130 -1.64 6.82 -21.60
N ARG A 131 -1.44 5.74 -20.83
CA ARG A 131 -1.02 5.84 -19.41
C ARG A 131 0.45 6.23 -19.34
N MET A 132 0.78 7.03 -18.33
CA MET A 132 2.17 7.29 -17.98
C MET A 132 2.69 6.15 -17.12
N ASP A 133 3.74 5.47 -17.57
CA ASP A 133 4.41 4.44 -16.78
C ASP A 133 5.45 5.11 -15.87
N PHE A 134 5.27 4.91 -14.58
CA PHE A 134 6.22 5.39 -13.57
C PHE A 134 7.08 4.23 -13.11
N PRO A 135 8.42 4.40 -13.06
CA PRO A 135 9.30 3.35 -12.58
C PRO A 135 9.07 3.06 -11.09
N GLU A 136 9.24 1.79 -10.73
CA GLU A 136 9.16 1.38 -9.33
C GLU A 136 10.32 1.97 -8.51
N PRO A 137 10.06 2.37 -7.24
CA PRO A 137 11.09 2.86 -6.35
C PRO A 137 12.21 1.85 -6.12
N VAL A 138 13.46 2.33 -6.01
CA VAL A 138 14.65 1.47 -5.90
C VAL A 138 15.31 1.50 -4.53
N ILE A 139 15.02 2.50 -3.71
CA ILE A 139 15.55 2.60 -2.33
C ILE A 139 14.45 2.96 -1.35
N SER A 140 14.64 2.57 -0.10
CA SER A 140 13.72 2.82 1.00
C SER A 140 14.46 3.31 2.24
N VAL A 141 13.84 4.22 2.97
CA VAL A 141 14.30 4.69 4.28
C VAL A 141 13.14 4.71 5.28
N ALA A 142 13.45 4.51 6.55
CA ALA A 142 12.49 4.68 7.62
C ALA A 142 12.43 6.15 8.04
N VAL A 143 11.22 6.65 8.28
CA VAL A 143 10.99 8.02 8.76
C VAL A 143 10.23 7.96 10.07
N GLU A 144 10.82 8.53 11.12
CA GLU A 144 10.26 8.56 12.45
C GLU A 144 10.00 10.00 12.90
N PRO A 145 8.76 10.35 13.28
CA PRO A 145 8.45 11.69 13.76
C PRO A 145 9.17 11.94 15.09
N LYS A 146 9.68 13.16 15.31
CA LYS A 146 10.34 13.51 16.57
C LYS A 146 9.36 13.65 17.74
N THR A 147 8.13 14.07 17.47
CA THR A 147 7.08 14.29 18.48
C THR A 147 5.76 13.67 18.03
N LYS A 148 4.80 13.52 18.97
CA LYS A 148 3.44 13.07 18.64
C LYS A 148 2.70 14.03 17.71
N VAL A 149 2.96 15.33 17.81
CA VAL A 149 2.38 16.34 16.93
C VAL A 149 2.93 16.18 15.51
N ASP A 150 4.23 15.89 15.38
CA ASP A 150 4.84 15.63 14.09
C ASP A 150 4.29 14.36 13.44
N GLN A 151 3.85 13.36 14.22
CA GLN A 151 3.26 12.13 13.68
C GLN A 151 1.98 12.38 12.88
N GLU A 152 1.07 13.21 13.41
CA GLU A 152 -0.17 13.57 12.72
C GLU A 152 0.11 14.39 11.47
N LYS A 153 0.98 15.41 11.59
CA LYS A 153 1.40 16.23 10.46
C LYS A 153 2.12 15.41 9.38
N MET A 154 2.96 14.46 9.79
CA MET A 154 3.71 13.59 8.88
C MET A 154 2.79 12.75 8.00
N GLY A 155 1.74 12.15 8.56
CA GLY A 155 0.77 11.39 7.77
C GLY A 155 0.11 12.24 6.67
N VAL A 156 -0.28 13.47 7.01
CA VAL A 156 -0.86 14.41 6.04
C VAL A 156 0.16 14.85 4.98
N ALA A 157 1.38 15.17 5.40
CA ALA A 157 2.46 15.59 4.50
C ALA A 157 2.84 14.48 3.50
N LEU A 158 3.07 13.27 4.00
CA LEU A 158 3.42 12.11 3.17
C LEU A 158 2.29 11.75 2.18
N GLY A 159 1.02 11.81 2.62
CA GLY A 159 -0.12 11.59 1.75
C GLY A 159 -0.19 12.60 0.59
N LYS A 160 0.07 13.88 0.86
CA LYS A 160 0.12 14.92 -0.18
C LYS A 160 1.30 14.75 -1.13
N LEU A 161 2.50 14.46 -0.60
CA LEU A 161 3.68 14.23 -1.43
C LEU A 161 3.52 13.00 -2.34
N ALA A 162 2.89 11.93 -1.84
CA ALA A 162 2.58 10.75 -2.64
C ALA A 162 1.51 11.00 -3.72
N GLN A 163 0.61 11.97 -3.52
CA GLN A 163 -0.31 12.40 -4.58
C GLN A 163 0.39 13.20 -5.69
N GLU A 164 1.42 13.98 -5.33
CA GLU A 164 2.18 14.78 -6.29
C GLU A 164 3.14 13.93 -7.14
N ASP A 165 3.75 12.93 -6.52
CA ASP A 165 4.81 12.11 -7.13
C ASP A 165 4.44 10.63 -7.14
N PRO A 166 4.06 10.08 -8.29
CA PRO A 166 3.69 8.65 -8.41
C PRO A 166 4.86 7.68 -8.23
N SER A 167 6.12 8.15 -8.32
CA SER A 167 7.31 7.32 -8.05
C SER A 167 7.69 7.29 -6.56
N PHE A 168 6.98 8.05 -5.72
CA PHE A 168 7.13 8.06 -4.28
C PHE A 168 6.08 7.17 -3.63
N ARG A 169 6.51 6.21 -2.81
CA ARG A 169 5.62 5.31 -2.09
C ARG A 169 5.80 5.43 -0.59
N VAL A 170 4.71 5.27 0.12
CA VAL A 170 4.67 5.31 1.59
C VAL A 170 3.90 4.09 2.08
N HIS A 171 4.48 3.35 2.99
CA HIS A 171 3.79 2.28 3.70
C HIS A 171 4.25 2.20 5.16
N THR A 172 3.43 1.63 6.00
CA THR A 172 3.82 1.29 7.37
C THR A 172 4.16 -0.19 7.42
N ASP A 173 5.35 -0.50 7.88
CA ASP A 173 5.74 -1.87 8.15
C ASP A 173 4.99 -2.36 9.39
N GLU A 174 4.21 -3.43 9.24
CA GLU A 174 3.32 -3.93 10.30
C GLU A 174 4.09 -4.51 11.49
N GLU A 175 5.32 -4.96 11.28
CA GLU A 175 6.13 -5.61 12.30
C GLU A 175 6.96 -4.64 13.12
N SER A 176 7.69 -3.76 12.44
CA SER A 176 8.49 -2.73 13.08
C SER A 176 7.67 -1.50 13.47
N ALA A 177 6.44 -1.38 12.97
CA ALA A 177 5.58 -0.19 13.05
C ALA A 177 6.24 1.10 12.51
N GLN A 178 7.31 0.94 11.71
CA GLN A 178 7.99 2.07 11.09
C GLN A 178 7.24 2.55 9.84
N THR A 179 7.23 3.85 9.63
CA THR A 179 6.81 4.43 8.36
C THR A 179 7.98 4.39 7.40
N ILE A 180 7.82 3.63 6.32
CA ILE A 180 8.82 3.47 5.27
C ILE A 180 8.43 4.34 4.08
N ILE A 181 9.36 5.13 3.60
CA ILE A 181 9.25 5.89 2.35
C ILE A 181 10.21 5.32 1.32
N SER A 182 9.72 5.17 0.10
CA SER A 182 10.49 4.59 -1.01
C SER A 182 10.51 5.55 -2.19
N GLY A 183 11.63 5.64 -2.87
CA GLY A 183 11.83 6.57 -3.99
C GLY A 183 12.92 6.12 -4.97
N MET A 184 13.15 6.95 -5.98
CA MET A 184 14.05 6.66 -7.10
C MET A 184 15.54 6.78 -6.78
N GLY A 185 15.90 7.32 -5.61
CA GLY A 185 17.26 7.51 -5.19
C GLY A 185 17.38 8.36 -3.94
N GLU A 186 18.59 8.41 -3.38
CA GLU A 186 18.90 9.12 -2.14
C GLU A 186 18.52 10.59 -2.22
N LEU A 187 18.94 11.28 -3.28
CA LEU A 187 18.59 12.68 -3.50
C LEU A 187 17.07 12.91 -3.61
N HIS A 188 16.35 11.99 -4.23
CA HIS A 188 14.90 12.09 -4.33
C HIS A 188 14.25 12.07 -2.94
N LEU A 189 14.62 11.13 -2.08
CA LEU A 189 14.11 11.03 -0.72
C LEU A 189 14.54 12.22 0.14
N ASP A 190 15.77 12.69 0.00
CA ASP A 190 16.26 13.87 0.71
C ASP A 190 15.45 15.13 0.37
N VAL A 191 15.12 15.34 -0.90
CA VAL A 191 14.28 16.46 -1.35
C VAL A 191 12.88 16.36 -0.74
N LEU A 192 12.28 15.16 -0.71
CA LEU A 192 10.95 14.96 -0.14
C LEU A 192 10.93 15.21 1.38
N VAL A 193 11.95 14.77 2.08
CA VAL A 193 12.10 15.02 3.53
C VAL A 193 12.31 16.51 3.81
N ASP A 194 13.11 17.19 3.00
CA ASP A 194 13.32 18.64 3.11
C ASP A 194 12.02 19.40 2.83
N ARG A 195 11.21 18.95 1.86
CA ARG A 195 9.86 19.48 1.61
C ARG A 195 8.92 19.26 2.78
N MET A 196 8.92 18.06 3.42
CA MET A 196 8.14 17.82 4.64
C MET A 196 8.47 18.86 5.72
N ARG A 197 9.75 19.15 5.90
CA ARG A 197 10.19 20.12 6.90
C ARG A 197 9.79 21.56 6.54
N ARG A 198 10.00 21.97 5.28
CA ARG A 198 9.78 23.39 4.87
C ARG A 198 8.32 23.72 4.60
N GLU A 199 7.57 22.81 3.98
CA GLU A 199 6.20 23.07 3.52
C GLU A 199 5.14 22.65 4.56
N PHE A 200 5.46 21.63 5.38
CA PHE A 200 4.49 21.05 6.32
C PHE A 200 4.91 21.22 7.79
N ASP A 201 6.07 21.81 8.06
CA ASP A 201 6.59 22.00 9.42
C ASP A 201 6.61 20.66 10.20
N VAL A 202 7.17 19.62 9.58
CA VAL A 202 7.33 18.26 10.15
C VAL A 202 8.79 17.99 10.40
N GLU A 203 9.14 17.68 11.65
CA GLU A 203 10.47 17.22 12.01
C GLU A 203 10.50 15.70 12.17
N ALA A 204 11.38 15.03 11.41
CA ALA A 204 11.53 13.59 11.42
C ALA A 204 13.00 13.17 11.45
N ASN A 205 13.27 12.02 12.06
CA ASN A 205 14.53 11.31 11.94
C ASN A 205 14.45 10.35 10.75
N ILE A 206 15.56 10.26 10.01
CA ILE A 206 15.68 9.35 8.88
C ILE A 206 16.68 8.28 9.25
N GLY A 207 16.33 7.03 9.00
CA GLY A 207 17.16 5.87 9.28
C GLY A 207 17.00 4.77 8.26
N LYS A 208 17.81 3.73 8.41
CA LYS A 208 17.60 2.50 7.65
C LYS A 208 16.39 1.76 8.19
N PRO A 209 15.57 1.12 7.33
CA PRO A 209 14.51 0.25 7.78
C PRO A 209 15.06 -0.84 8.70
N GLN A 210 14.28 -1.18 9.71
CA GLN A 210 14.64 -2.31 10.57
C GLN A 210 14.50 -3.62 9.80
N VAL A 211 15.43 -4.55 10.06
CA VAL A 211 15.36 -5.88 9.48
C VAL A 211 14.46 -6.74 10.37
N SER A 212 13.38 -7.23 9.81
CA SER A 212 12.48 -8.18 10.48
C SER A 212 13.09 -9.57 10.45
N TYR A 213 13.66 -9.97 11.57
CA TYR A 213 14.21 -11.31 11.72
C TYR A 213 13.11 -12.34 11.95
N ARG A 214 13.34 -13.56 11.47
CA ARG A 214 12.47 -14.71 11.67
C ARG A 214 13.29 -15.88 12.14
N GLU A 215 12.68 -16.74 12.94
CA GLU A 215 13.25 -18.03 13.31
C GLU A 215 12.68 -19.12 12.39
N THR A 216 13.45 -20.18 12.17
CA THR A 216 12.99 -21.40 11.51
C THR A 216 13.82 -22.58 11.99
N ILE A 217 13.27 -23.79 11.90
CA ILE A 217 14.01 -25.03 12.14
C ILE A 217 14.62 -25.53 10.83
N ARG A 218 15.74 -26.22 10.91
CA ARG A 218 16.44 -26.77 9.75
C ARG A 218 16.34 -28.28 9.63
N GLU A 219 16.02 -28.94 10.72
CA GLU A 219 15.95 -30.40 10.80
C GLU A 219 14.65 -30.81 11.49
N SER A 220 14.19 -32.01 11.15
CA SER A 220 13.02 -32.59 11.82
C SER A 220 13.42 -33.08 13.20
N VAL A 221 12.55 -32.87 14.17
CA VAL A 221 12.77 -33.32 15.55
C VAL A 221 11.48 -33.91 16.13
N ASP A 222 11.64 -34.98 16.91
CA ASP A 222 10.58 -35.50 17.75
C ASP A 222 10.80 -35.02 19.18
N ILE A 223 9.77 -34.39 19.76
CA ILE A 223 9.90 -33.72 21.04
C ILE A 223 8.70 -33.97 21.96
N GLU A 224 8.98 -34.18 23.23
CA GLU A 224 7.99 -34.30 24.30
C GLU A 224 7.67 -32.95 24.90
N GLY A 225 6.38 -32.59 24.90
CA GLY A 225 5.85 -31.48 25.68
C GLY A 225 5.07 -31.99 26.87
N LYS A 226 5.57 -31.78 28.08
CA LYS A 226 4.93 -32.27 29.30
C LYS A 226 4.77 -31.18 30.35
N PHE A 227 3.53 -30.84 30.64
CA PHE A 227 3.18 -29.90 31.68
C PHE A 227 2.49 -30.60 32.84
N VAL A 228 3.13 -30.59 33.99
CA VAL A 228 2.61 -31.17 35.22
C VAL A 228 2.73 -30.13 36.34
N ARG A 229 1.62 -29.76 36.93
CA ARG A 229 1.61 -28.86 38.10
C ARG A 229 0.63 -29.37 39.15
N GLN A 230 1.11 -29.54 40.35
CA GLN A 230 0.29 -29.95 41.49
C GLN A 230 0.51 -28.95 42.65
N SER A 231 -0.54 -28.25 43.00
CA SER A 231 -0.51 -27.25 44.08
C SER A 231 -1.79 -27.37 44.91
N GLY A 232 -1.82 -28.30 45.88
CA GLY A 232 -2.88 -28.46 46.85
C GLY A 232 -4.30 -28.41 46.30
N GLY A 233 -4.83 -29.51 45.82
CA GLY A 233 -6.17 -29.64 45.19
C GLY A 233 -6.09 -30.30 43.82
N LYS A 234 -6.94 -29.85 42.85
CA LYS A 234 -6.95 -30.34 41.47
C LYS A 234 -5.64 -29.96 40.79
N GLY A 235 -4.89 -30.97 40.27
CA GLY A 235 -3.67 -30.77 39.53
C GLY A 235 -3.89 -30.24 38.11
N GLN A 236 -2.82 -30.03 37.38
CA GLN A 236 -2.84 -29.74 35.95
C GLN A 236 -1.90 -30.72 35.25
N TYR A 237 -2.41 -31.36 34.18
CA TYR A 237 -1.67 -32.36 33.43
C TYR A 237 -1.95 -32.21 31.93
N GLY A 238 -0.89 -32.02 31.15
CA GLY A 238 -0.90 -32.07 29.70
C GLY A 238 0.38 -32.69 29.19
N HIS A 239 0.27 -33.67 28.30
CA HIS A 239 1.42 -34.39 27.76
C HIS A 239 1.18 -34.72 26.30
N VAL A 240 2.11 -34.29 25.45
CA VAL A 240 2.06 -34.44 23.99
C VAL A 240 3.43 -34.84 23.44
N TRP A 241 3.41 -35.61 22.38
CA TRP A 241 4.57 -35.85 21.52
C TRP A 241 4.33 -35.21 20.16
N LEU A 242 5.22 -34.34 19.78
CA LEU A 242 5.18 -33.62 18.52
C LEU A 242 6.36 -34.00 17.64
N LYS A 243 6.08 -34.19 16.36
CA LYS A 243 7.11 -34.16 15.33
C LYS A 243 7.08 -32.79 14.67
N LEU A 244 8.17 -32.05 14.76
CA LEU A 244 8.35 -30.74 14.14
C LEU A 244 9.18 -30.91 12.89
N GLU A 245 8.70 -30.42 11.75
CA GLU A 245 9.37 -30.55 10.45
C GLU A 245 9.48 -29.20 9.77
N PRO A 246 10.65 -28.85 9.19
CA PRO A 246 10.78 -27.62 8.42
C PRO A 246 9.96 -27.70 7.13
N LEU A 247 9.33 -26.60 6.77
CA LEU A 247 8.68 -26.38 5.48
C LEU A 247 9.50 -25.43 4.61
N GLY A 248 9.07 -25.18 3.38
CA GLY A 248 9.64 -24.14 2.54
C GLY A 248 9.39 -22.74 3.17
N LEU A 249 10.31 -21.81 3.01
CA LEU A 249 10.23 -20.49 3.67
C LEU A 249 8.96 -19.70 3.29
N ASP A 250 8.36 -20.01 2.15
CA ASP A 250 7.12 -19.40 1.65
C ASP A 250 5.86 -20.19 2.06
N ASP A 251 6.03 -21.33 2.74
CA ASP A 251 4.91 -22.15 3.19
C ASP A 251 4.38 -21.66 4.53
N GLU A 252 3.06 -21.75 4.69
CA GLU A 252 2.39 -21.43 5.94
C GLU A 252 2.55 -22.54 6.98
N TYR A 253 2.28 -22.21 8.24
CA TYR A 253 2.24 -23.17 9.33
C TYR A 253 1.18 -24.25 9.06
N GLU A 254 1.54 -25.53 9.30
CA GLU A 254 0.66 -26.66 9.13
C GLU A 254 0.60 -27.49 10.42
N PHE A 255 -0.62 -27.71 10.94
CA PHE A 255 -0.84 -28.62 12.05
C PHE A 255 -1.47 -29.94 11.55
N VAL A 256 -0.88 -31.06 11.93
CA VAL A 256 -1.34 -32.40 11.53
C VAL A 256 -1.69 -33.22 12.77
N ASP A 257 -2.93 -33.68 12.84
CA ASP A 257 -3.39 -34.63 13.87
C ASP A 257 -3.20 -36.08 13.38
N LYS A 258 -2.38 -36.83 14.08
CA LYS A 258 -2.15 -38.27 13.89
C LYS A 258 -2.39 -39.09 15.14
N ILE A 259 -3.21 -38.59 16.07
CA ILE A 259 -3.57 -39.33 17.29
C ILE A 259 -4.35 -40.57 16.96
N VAL A 260 -3.92 -41.70 17.51
CA VAL A 260 -4.59 -43.01 17.40
C VAL A 260 -4.94 -43.52 18.80
N GLY A 261 -6.08 -44.17 18.93
CA GLY A 261 -6.51 -44.82 20.20
C GLY A 261 -6.96 -43.88 21.30
N GLY A 262 -7.11 -42.55 21.02
CA GLY A 262 -7.61 -41.59 21.99
C GLY A 262 -6.66 -41.27 23.14
N VAL A 263 -5.37 -41.43 22.95
CA VAL A 263 -4.31 -41.12 23.97
C VAL A 263 -4.32 -39.64 24.34
N VAL A 264 -4.76 -38.77 23.42
CA VAL A 264 -5.13 -37.38 23.68
C VAL A 264 -6.60 -37.20 23.28
N PRO A 265 -7.50 -36.80 24.20
CA PRO A 265 -8.89 -36.53 23.89
C PRO A 265 -9.04 -35.46 22.79
N LYS A 266 -9.97 -35.68 21.86
CA LYS A 266 -10.20 -34.78 20.70
C LYS A 266 -10.44 -33.33 21.09
N GLU A 267 -11.03 -33.09 22.25
CA GLU A 267 -11.32 -31.77 22.78
C GLU A 267 -10.06 -30.95 23.13
N TYR A 268 -8.93 -31.62 23.40
CA TYR A 268 -7.67 -30.96 23.75
C TYR A 268 -6.73 -30.74 22.56
N ILE A 269 -6.96 -31.38 21.41
CA ILE A 269 -6.12 -31.25 20.22
C ILE A 269 -6.08 -29.80 19.70
N PRO A 270 -7.20 -29.06 19.59
CA PRO A 270 -7.15 -27.65 19.19
C PRO A 270 -6.40 -26.75 20.18
N ALA A 271 -6.37 -27.14 21.47
CA ALA A 271 -5.60 -26.40 22.46
C ALA A 271 -4.08 -26.56 22.29
N VAL A 272 -3.63 -27.75 21.89
CA VAL A 272 -2.22 -28.00 21.55
C VAL A 272 -1.81 -27.11 20.37
N ASP A 273 -2.57 -27.13 19.28
CA ASP A 273 -2.32 -26.31 18.10
C ASP A 273 -2.25 -24.81 18.45
N LYS A 274 -3.24 -24.32 19.22
CA LYS A 274 -3.25 -22.94 19.69
C LYS A 274 -2.01 -22.59 20.54
N GLY A 275 -1.54 -23.53 21.38
CA GLY A 275 -0.34 -23.35 22.18
C GLY A 275 0.92 -23.19 21.32
N ILE A 276 1.05 -24.00 20.27
CA ILE A 276 2.14 -23.93 19.30
C ILE A 276 2.10 -22.60 18.55
N GLN A 277 0.95 -22.19 17.99
CA GLN A 277 0.81 -20.95 17.24
C GLN A 277 1.09 -19.69 18.08
N GLU A 278 0.73 -19.69 19.36
CA GLU A 278 1.07 -18.59 20.26
C GLU A 278 2.57 -18.52 20.54
N GLN A 279 3.22 -19.67 20.73
CA GLN A 279 4.67 -19.70 20.94
C GLN A 279 5.44 -19.31 19.68
N MET A 280 4.99 -19.74 18.51
CA MET A 280 5.56 -19.32 17.22
C MET A 280 5.63 -17.79 17.07
N LYS A 281 4.62 -17.07 17.54
CA LYS A 281 4.60 -15.60 17.49
C LYS A 281 5.64 -14.95 18.39
N ASN A 282 5.94 -15.61 19.51
CA ASN A 282 6.91 -15.11 20.50
C ASN A 282 8.35 -15.51 20.18
N GLY A 283 8.53 -16.50 19.28
CA GLY A 283 9.83 -17.11 19.01
C GLY A 283 10.30 -18.04 20.10
N VAL A 284 11.40 -18.76 19.85
CA VAL A 284 11.92 -19.79 20.75
C VAL A 284 13.33 -19.43 21.25
N ILE A 285 14.20 -18.92 20.38
CA ILE A 285 15.61 -18.68 20.69
C ILE A 285 15.90 -17.19 20.92
N ALA A 286 15.51 -16.34 19.98
CA ALA A 286 15.86 -14.93 19.97
C ALA A 286 14.63 -14.00 20.12
N GLY A 287 13.44 -14.57 20.24
CA GLY A 287 12.20 -13.79 20.39
C GLY A 287 11.62 -13.30 19.06
N TYR A 288 12.05 -13.85 17.93
CA TYR A 288 11.48 -13.52 16.63
C TYR A 288 10.44 -14.58 16.21
N PRO A 289 9.37 -14.18 15.49
CA PRO A 289 8.38 -15.15 15.05
C PRO A 289 8.97 -16.31 14.27
N LEU A 290 8.52 -17.52 14.61
CA LEU A 290 8.93 -18.76 13.93
C LEU A 290 8.03 -18.97 12.71
N LEU A 291 8.62 -19.30 11.57
CA LEU A 291 7.92 -19.55 10.30
C LEU A 291 8.23 -20.94 9.74
N ALA A 292 7.45 -21.32 8.74
CA ALA A 292 7.68 -22.50 7.90
C ALA A 292 7.81 -23.80 8.70
N LEU A 293 6.81 -24.08 9.54
CA LEU A 293 6.80 -25.23 10.46
C LEU A 293 5.60 -26.12 10.21
N ARG A 294 5.82 -27.42 10.11
CA ARG A 294 4.78 -28.44 10.27
C ARG A 294 4.90 -29.06 11.65
N ALA A 295 3.82 -29.04 12.41
CA ALA A 295 3.71 -29.69 13.71
C ALA A 295 2.75 -30.88 13.61
N THR A 296 3.25 -32.10 13.78
CA THR A 296 2.46 -33.32 13.78
C THR A 296 2.30 -33.83 15.22
N LEU A 297 1.09 -33.79 15.73
CA LEU A 297 0.75 -34.41 17.02
C LEU A 297 0.43 -35.89 16.78
N TYR A 298 1.26 -36.80 17.34
CA TYR A 298 1.12 -38.22 17.07
C TYR A 298 0.95 -39.10 18.31
N ASP A 299 1.35 -38.61 19.50
CA ASP A 299 1.19 -39.34 20.75
C ASP A 299 1.01 -38.39 21.94
N GLY A 300 0.69 -38.92 23.09
CA GLY A 300 0.53 -38.17 24.33
C GLY A 300 -0.12 -39.00 25.42
N SER A 301 -0.49 -38.35 26.51
CA SER A 301 -1.29 -38.97 27.55
C SER A 301 -2.11 -37.91 28.30
N PHE A 302 -3.20 -38.34 28.88
CA PHE A 302 -4.07 -37.49 29.70
C PHE A 302 -4.36 -38.13 31.05
N HIS A 303 -4.82 -37.30 31.97
CA HIS A 303 -5.28 -37.73 33.30
C HIS A 303 -6.72 -37.31 33.49
N ASP A 304 -7.62 -38.25 33.85
CA ASP A 304 -9.05 -38.03 33.89
C ASP A 304 -9.49 -36.83 34.74
N VAL A 305 -8.76 -36.50 35.80
CA VAL A 305 -9.11 -35.43 36.73
C VAL A 305 -8.30 -34.14 36.48
N ASP A 306 -7.02 -34.24 36.13
CA ASP A 306 -6.06 -33.13 36.12
C ASP A 306 -5.84 -32.57 34.73
N SER A 307 -6.32 -33.22 33.66
CA SER A 307 -6.20 -32.70 32.31
C SER A 307 -7.21 -31.58 32.03
N SER A 308 -6.76 -30.62 31.25
CA SER A 308 -7.57 -29.48 30.80
C SER A 308 -7.03 -28.88 29.49
N GLU A 309 -7.86 -28.14 28.76
CA GLU A 309 -7.42 -27.40 27.56
C GLU A 309 -6.19 -26.51 27.84
N MET A 310 -6.18 -25.81 28.97
CA MET A 310 -5.06 -24.96 29.36
C MET A 310 -3.77 -25.76 29.56
N ALA A 311 -3.85 -26.95 30.17
CA ALA A 311 -2.67 -27.78 30.39
C ALA A 311 -2.09 -28.32 29.07
N PHE A 312 -2.94 -28.73 28.12
CA PHE A 312 -2.53 -29.15 26.80
C PHE A 312 -2.01 -28.00 25.93
N LYS A 313 -2.60 -26.82 26.05
CA LYS A 313 -2.10 -25.60 25.43
C LYS A 313 -0.67 -25.28 25.87
N ILE A 314 -0.43 -25.35 27.19
CA ILE A 314 0.93 -25.12 27.75
C ILE A 314 1.87 -26.24 27.30
N ALA A 315 1.44 -27.51 27.30
CA ALA A 315 2.26 -28.63 26.84
C ALA A 315 2.65 -28.46 25.35
N GLY A 316 1.73 -28.03 24.48
CA GLY A 316 2.04 -27.70 23.08
C GLY A 316 3.04 -26.55 22.94
N SER A 317 2.86 -25.47 23.72
CA SER A 317 3.81 -24.36 23.76
C SER A 317 5.20 -24.77 24.28
N MET A 318 5.28 -25.68 25.24
CA MET A 318 6.55 -26.17 25.79
C MET A 318 7.30 -27.11 24.86
N ALA A 319 6.57 -27.79 23.96
CA ALA A 319 7.14 -28.68 22.97
C ALA A 319 7.75 -27.95 21.77
N LEU A 320 7.44 -26.69 21.57
CA LEU A 320 8.05 -25.84 20.56
C LEU A 320 9.27 -25.10 21.15
#